data_120de2c5593c12ef9e8adb6918651e65
#
_entry.id   120de2c5593c12ef9e8adb6918651e65
#
_cell.length_a   1.000
_cell.length_b   1.000
_cell.length_c   1.000
_cell.angle_alpha   90.00
_cell.angle_beta   90.00
_cell.angle_gamma   90.00
#
_symmetry.space_group_name_H-M   'P 1'
#
loop_
_entity.id
_entity.type
_entity.pdbx_description
1 polymer ?
#
loop_
_entity_poly.entity_id
_entity_poly.type
_entity_poly.pdbx_seq_one_letter_code
_entity_poly.pdbx_strand_id
1 'polypeptide(L)'
;MLSKELLAALNEQMNQEYFAAHAYMAMAAYCDKESYDGFANFYIEQAKEERFHGKKIYDYINDRGEHAIFDTIKAPKVEFSSILETFKDSLAQERDVTQRFYNLSELARNDKDYATISFLNWFLDEQVEEESTFETHID
;
A
#
# COMPACT_ATOMS: atom_id res chain seq x y z
N MET A 1 -8.09 10.65 21.25
CA MET A 1 -8.70 11.00 19.94
C MET A 1 -7.60 11.36 18.95
N LEU A 2 -7.79 11.00 17.69
CA LEU A 2 -6.82 11.33 16.64
C LEU A 2 -6.85 12.84 16.36
N SER A 3 -5.66 13.44 16.12
CA SER A 3 -5.65 14.82 15.63
C SER A 3 -6.23 14.86 14.22
N LYS A 4 -6.71 16.02 13.79
CA LYS A 4 -7.27 16.20 12.44
C LYS A 4 -6.24 15.88 11.37
N GLU A 5 -5.00 16.29 11.57
CA GLU A 5 -3.92 16.05 10.64
C GLU A 5 -3.60 14.57 10.51
N LEU A 6 -3.49 13.86 11.65
CA LEU A 6 -3.21 12.43 11.64
C LEU A 6 -4.37 11.64 11.03
N LEU A 7 -5.61 12.00 11.35
CA LEU A 7 -6.77 11.36 10.75
C LEU A 7 -6.79 11.53 9.24
N ALA A 8 -6.52 12.74 8.75
CA ALA A 8 -6.48 12.99 7.31
C ALA A 8 -5.39 12.14 6.63
N ALA A 9 -4.23 12.04 7.25
CA ALA A 9 -3.11 11.27 6.71
C ALA A 9 -3.41 9.75 6.73
N LEU A 10 -4.08 9.25 7.76
CA LEU A 10 -4.49 7.84 7.82
C LEU A 10 -5.52 7.52 6.74
N ASN A 11 -6.50 8.39 6.52
CA ASN A 11 -7.48 8.24 5.46
C ASN A 11 -6.80 8.24 4.08
N GLU A 12 -5.85 9.14 3.87
CA GLU A 12 -5.10 9.19 2.62
C GLU A 12 -4.33 7.90 2.39
N GLN A 13 -3.68 7.38 3.44
CA GLN A 13 -2.93 6.13 3.32
C GLN A 13 -3.84 4.94 3.06
N MET A 14 -5.01 4.89 3.70
CA MET A 14 -6.01 3.85 3.43
C MET A 14 -6.37 3.83 1.95
N ASN A 15 -6.67 5.00 1.39
CA ASN A 15 -7.01 5.10 -0.03
C ASN A 15 -5.82 4.74 -0.92
N GLN A 16 -4.60 5.08 -0.52
CA GLN A 16 -3.39 4.71 -1.24
C GLN A 16 -3.21 3.20 -1.30
N GLU A 17 -3.53 2.48 -0.22
CA GLU A 17 -3.44 1.02 -0.21
C GLU A 17 -4.45 0.40 -1.18
N TYR A 18 -5.65 0.94 -1.25
CA TYR A 18 -6.64 0.48 -2.23
C TYR A 18 -6.23 0.82 -3.66
N PHE A 19 -5.59 1.96 -3.87
CA PHE A 19 -5.00 2.28 -5.17
C PHE A 19 -3.91 1.28 -5.54
N ALA A 20 -3.03 0.93 -4.60
CA ALA A 20 -1.95 -0.03 -4.83
C ALA A 20 -2.53 -1.39 -5.23
N ALA A 21 -3.60 -1.84 -4.58
CA ALA A 21 -4.29 -3.07 -4.95
C ALA A 21 -4.80 -3.01 -6.39
N HIS A 22 -5.39 -1.88 -6.78
CA HIS A 22 -5.89 -1.66 -8.13
C HIS A 22 -4.75 -1.70 -9.16
N ALA A 23 -3.63 -1.07 -8.83
CA ALA A 23 -2.43 -1.06 -9.68
C ALA A 23 -1.87 -2.48 -9.86
N TYR A 24 -1.83 -3.29 -8.80
CA TYR A 24 -1.37 -4.68 -8.92
C TYR A 24 -2.32 -5.52 -9.76
N MET A 25 -3.62 -5.28 -9.70
CA MET A 25 -4.56 -5.97 -10.58
C MET A 25 -4.33 -5.61 -12.05
N ALA A 26 -3.97 -4.35 -12.34
CA ALA A 26 -3.62 -3.93 -13.70
C ALA A 26 -2.35 -4.64 -14.19
N MET A 27 -1.36 -4.83 -13.30
CA MET A 27 -0.15 -5.59 -13.63
C MET A 27 -0.48 -7.07 -13.86
N ALA A 28 -1.37 -7.65 -13.06
CA ALA A 28 -1.84 -9.03 -13.27
C ALA A 28 -2.50 -9.17 -14.64
N ALA A 29 -3.34 -8.21 -15.02
CA ALA A 29 -4.02 -8.22 -16.33
C ALA A 29 -3.01 -8.16 -17.49
N TYR A 30 -1.96 -7.36 -17.35
CA TYR A 30 -0.87 -7.34 -18.34
C TYR A 30 -0.19 -8.70 -18.43
N CYS A 31 0.13 -9.31 -17.30
CA CYS A 31 0.78 -10.63 -17.27
C CYS A 31 -0.12 -11.70 -17.92
N ASP A 32 -1.42 -11.66 -17.63
CA ASP A 32 -2.36 -12.60 -18.26
C ASP A 32 -2.42 -12.42 -19.77
N LYS A 33 -2.46 -11.19 -20.24
CA LYS A 33 -2.45 -10.88 -21.68
C LYS A 33 -1.22 -11.44 -22.37
N GLU A 34 -0.08 -11.42 -21.71
CA GLU A 34 1.20 -11.92 -22.23
C GLU A 34 1.41 -13.41 -21.93
N SER A 35 0.40 -14.08 -21.37
CA SER A 35 0.42 -15.51 -21.02
C SER A 35 1.45 -15.90 -19.95
N TYR A 36 1.73 -14.97 -19.02
CA TYR A 36 2.60 -15.22 -17.88
C TYR A 36 1.74 -15.49 -16.62
N ASP A 37 1.15 -16.69 -16.58
CA ASP A 37 0.17 -17.05 -15.53
C ASP A 37 0.73 -16.99 -14.12
N GLY A 38 1.98 -17.40 -13.93
CA GLY A 38 2.63 -17.38 -12.62
C GLY A 38 2.80 -15.96 -12.09
N PHE A 39 3.23 -15.04 -12.94
CA PHE A 39 3.37 -13.64 -12.56
C PHE A 39 2.00 -12.98 -12.35
N ALA A 40 1.01 -13.34 -13.16
CA ALA A 40 -0.36 -12.85 -12.97
C ALA A 40 -0.87 -13.24 -11.59
N ASN A 41 -0.70 -14.49 -11.20
CA ASN A 41 -1.11 -14.97 -9.88
C ASN A 41 -0.36 -14.24 -8.76
N PHE A 42 0.93 -14.02 -8.94
CA PHE A 42 1.75 -13.27 -7.98
C PHE A 42 1.12 -11.88 -7.71
N TYR A 43 0.76 -11.16 -8.78
CA TYR A 43 0.17 -9.83 -8.62
C TYR A 43 -1.24 -9.86 -8.06
N ILE A 44 -2.02 -10.89 -8.35
CA ILE A 44 -3.35 -11.06 -7.75
C ILE A 44 -3.19 -11.21 -6.23
N GLU A 45 -2.21 -11.99 -5.77
CA GLU A 45 -1.95 -12.16 -4.34
C GLU A 45 -1.45 -10.86 -3.71
N GLN A 46 -0.60 -10.10 -4.42
CA GLN A 46 -0.16 -8.79 -3.96
C GLN A 46 -1.34 -7.83 -3.81
N ALA A 47 -2.27 -7.85 -4.75
CA ALA A 47 -3.47 -7.03 -4.66
C ALA A 47 -4.31 -7.36 -3.42
N LYS A 48 -4.42 -8.64 -3.08
CA LYS A 48 -5.14 -9.08 -1.88
C LYS A 48 -4.45 -8.54 -0.61
N GLU A 49 -3.12 -8.58 -0.57
CA GLU A 49 -2.37 -8.04 0.57
C GLU A 49 -2.60 -6.54 0.74
N GLU A 50 -2.59 -5.79 -0.35
CA GLU A 50 -2.82 -4.35 -0.28
C GLU A 50 -4.25 -4.02 0.18
N ARG A 51 -5.25 -4.79 -0.26
CA ARG A 51 -6.62 -4.63 0.25
C ARG A 51 -6.70 -4.93 1.73
N PHE A 52 -5.96 -5.94 2.19
CA PHE A 52 -5.87 -6.25 3.62
C PHE A 52 -5.25 -5.08 4.40
N HIS A 53 -4.19 -4.47 3.87
CA HIS A 53 -3.57 -3.28 4.47
C HIS A 53 -4.58 -2.13 4.59
N GLY A 54 -5.32 -1.87 3.52
CA GLY A 54 -6.35 -0.83 3.52
C GLY A 54 -7.44 -1.11 4.56
N LYS A 55 -7.89 -2.36 4.65
CA LYS A 55 -8.91 -2.76 5.63
C LYS A 55 -8.39 -2.62 7.06
N LYS A 56 -7.11 -2.90 7.27
CA LYS A 56 -6.48 -2.77 8.58
C LYS A 56 -6.50 -1.31 9.06
N ILE A 57 -6.20 -0.38 8.16
CA ILE A 57 -6.26 1.06 8.46
C ILE A 57 -7.72 1.49 8.68
N TYR A 58 -8.63 1.01 7.83
CA TYR A 58 -10.07 1.24 7.97
C TYR A 58 -10.55 0.85 9.38
N ASP A 59 -10.22 -0.36 9.82
CA ASP A 59 -10.62 -0.85 11.13
C ASP A 59 -10.05 0.01 12.26
N TYR A 60 -8.79 0.42 12.13
CA TYR A 60 -8.14 1.25 13.14
C TYR A 60 -8.81 2.62 13.27
N ILE A 61 -9.14 3.25 12.13
CA ILE A 61 -9.85 4.54 12.15
C ILE A 61 -11.19 4.39 12.88
N ASN A 62 -11.92 3.31 12.60
CA ASN A 62 -13.18 3.03 13.28
C ASN A 62 -12.99 2.78 14.78
N ASP A 63 -11.96 2.02 15.13
CA ASP A 63 -11.65 1.71 16.53
C ASP A 63 -11.30 2.97 17.33
N ARG A 64 -10.75 3.98 16.66
CA ARG A 64 -10.46 5.28 17.29
C ARG A 64 -11.68 6.21 17.29
N GLY A 65 -12.86 5.71 16.87
CA GLY A 65 -14.10 6.49 16.89
C GLY A 65 -14.20 7.54 15.80
N GLU A 66 -13.44 7.38 14.72
CA GLU A 66 -13.37 8.34 13.64
C GLU A 66 -14.00 7.80 12.36
N HIS A 67 -14.12 8.66 11.34
CA HIS A 67 -14.77 8.32 10.07
C HIS A 67 -13.75 7.98 8.99
N ALA A 68 -13.79 6.74 8.51
CA ALA A 68 -12.99 6.33 7.35
C ALA A 68 -13.66 6.86 6.08
N ILE A 69 -12.91 7.64 5.30
CA ILE A 69 -13.44 8.30 4.11
C ILE A 69 -12.78 7.74 2.86
N PHE A 70 -13.59 7.16 1.98
CA PHE A 70 -13.14 6.62 0.70
C PHE A 70 -13.18 7.72 -0.35
N ASP A 71 -12.12 7.84 -1.12
CA ASP A 71 -11.97 8.83 -2.17
C ASP A 71 -11.87 8.14 -3.52
N THR A 72 -11.79 8.92 -4.57
CA THR A 72 -11.63 8.41 -5.92
C THR A 72 -10.32 7.66 -6.07
N ILE A 73 -10.38 6.48 -6.69
CA ILE A 73 -9.18 5.73 -7.06
C ILE A 73 -8.87 6.08 -8.51
N LYS A 74 -7.64 6.57 -8.73
CA LYS A 74 -7.17 6.92 -10.07
C LYS A 74 -7.03 5.68 -10.94
N ALA A 75 -7.17 5.85 -12.25
CA ALA A 75 -6.85 4.80 -13.19
C ALA A 75 -5.35 4.48 -13.08
N PRO A 76 -4.97 3.21 -12.93
CA PRO A 76 -3.57 2.84 -12.84
C PRO A 76 -2.93 2.75 -14.22
N LYS A 77 -1.60 2.69 -14.26
CA LYS A 77 -0.88 2.35 -15.48
C LYS A 77 -1.31 0.94 -15.89
N VAL A 78 -1.60 0.74 -17.19
CA VAL A 78 -2.11 -0.54 -17.69
C VAL A 78 -1.20 -1.17 -18.75
N GLU A 79 -0.28 -0.41 -19.33
CA GLU A 79 0.62 -0.89 -20.37
C GLU A 79 2.06 -0.88 -19.87
N PHE A 80 2.75 -1.97 -20.10
CA PHE A 80 4.13 -2.18 -19.67
C PHE A 80 4.93 -2.77 -20.81
N SER A 81 6.22 -2.46 -20.87
CA SER A 81 7.10 -2.97 -21.94
C SER A 81 7.60 -4.39 -21.66
N SER A 82 7.57 -4.83 -20.41
CA SER A 82 8.10 -6.14 -20.00
C SER A 82 7.65 -6.47 -18.57
N ILE A 83 7.84 -7.74 -18.20
CA ILE A 83 7.64 -8.18 -16.80
C ILE A 83 8.61 -7.43 -15.89
N LEU A 84 9.86 -7.26 -16.33
CA LEU A 84 10.84 -6.52 -15.53
C LEU A 84 10.37 -5.11 -15.20
N GLU A 85 9.71 -4.43 -16.16
CA GLU A 85 9.16 -3.11 -15.91
C GLU A 85 8.09 -3.14 -14.81
N THR A 86 7.23 -4.17 -14.79
CA THR A 86 6.22 -4.28 -13.73
C THR A 86 6.88 -4.39 -12.35
N PHE A 87 7.97 -5.16 -12.24
CA PHE A 87 8.68 -5.29 -10.97
C PHE A 87 9.38 -4.01 -10.56
N LYS A 88 9.98 -3.28 -11.50
CA LYS A 88 10.60 -1.98 -11.22
C LYS A 88 9.58 -0.95 -10.76
N ASP A 89 8.43 -0.90 -11.43
CA ASP A 89 7.34 0.00 -11.05
C ASP A 89 6.78 -0.37 -9.66
N SER A 90 6.68 -1.67 -9.38
CA SER A 90 6.24 -2.17 -8.08
C SER A 90 7.19 -1.76 -6.97
N LEU A 91 8.50 -1.89 -7.19
CA LEU A 91 9.48 -1.48 -6.19
C LEU A 91 9.39 0.03 -5.91
N ALA A 92 9.25 0.84 -6.97
CA ALA A 92 9.06 2.28 -6.81
C ALA A 92 7.80 2.59 -6.01
N GLN A 93 6.70 1.88 -6.28
CA GLN A 93 5.45 2.03 -5.55
C GLN A 93 5.63 1.68 -4.07
N GLU A 94 6.29 0.55 -3.76
CA GLU A 94 6.50 0.14 -2.37
C GLU A 94 7.42 1.11 -1.62
N ARG A 95 8.43 1.65 -2.28
CA ARG A 95 9.30 2.66 -1.66
C ARG A 95 8.54 3.95 -1.34
N ASP A 96 7.61 4.35 -2.21
CA ASP A 96 6.74 5.49 -1.94
C ASP A 96 5.82 5.21 -0.74
N VAL A 97 5.24 4.01 -0.68
CA VAL A 97 4.41 3.60 0.45
C VAL A 97 5.20 3.60 1.75
N THR A 98 6.44 3.09 1.73
CA THR A 98 7.31 3.12 2.90
C THR A 98 7.52 4.55 3.41
N GLN A 99 7.79 5.48 2.49
CA GLN A 99 7.98 6.88 2.86
C GLN A 99 6.71 7.49 3.46
N ARG A 100 5.54 7.11 2.94
CA ARG A 100 4.25 7.55 3.50
C ARG A 100 4.06 7.05 4.93
N PHE A 101 4.45 5.82 5.23
CA PHE A 101 4.40 5.29 6.59
C PHE A 101 5.41 5.98 7.52
N TYR A 102 6.57 6.34 7.01
CA TYR A 102 7.53 7.14 7.79
C TYR A 102 6.92 8.49 8.15
N ASN A 103 6.27 9.15 7.20
CA ASN A 103 5.62 10.43 7.45
C ASN A 103 4.48 10.31 8.48
N LEU A 104 3.68 9.23 8.39
CA LEU A 104 2.64 8.94 9.37
C LEU A 104 3.23 8.74 10.76
N SER A 105 4.34 8.02 10.85
CA SER A 105 5.02 7.76 12.13
C SER A 105 5.52 9.05 12.75
N GLU A 106 6.03 9.99 11.94
CA GLU A 106 6.45 11.29 12.45
C GLU A 106 5.27 12.12 12.96
N LEU A 107 4.14 12.10 12.25
CA LEU A 107 2.93 12.78 12.72
C LEU A 107 2.45 12.21 14.04
N ALA A 108 2.39 10.90 14.16
CA ALA A 108 1.97 10.22 15.39
C ALA A 108 2.91 10.54 16.55
N ARG A 109 4.21 10.57 16.27
CA ARG A 109 5.23 10.92 17.28
C ARG A 109 5.06 12.36 17.76
N ASN A 110 4.86 13.30 16.84
CA ASN A 110 4.66 14.70 17.17
C ASN A 110 3.41 14.90 18.03
N ASP A 111 2.37 14.11 17.78
CA ASP A 111 1.11 14.14 18.55
C ASP A 111 1.22 13.37 19.85
N LYS A 112 2.30 12.63 20.06
CA LYS A 112 2.46 11.70 21.19
C LYS A 112 1.33 10.67 21.24
N ASP A 113 0.85 10.27 20.05
CA ASP A 113 -0.23 9.28 19.94
C ASP A 113 0.39 7.89 19.91
N TYR A 114 0.64 7.36 21.12
CA TYR A 114 1.35 6.10 21.28
C TYR A 114 0.60 4.91 20.69
N ALA A 115 -0.74 4.96 20.71
CA ALA A 115 -1.54 3.89 20.09
C ALA A 115 -1.31 3.85 18.59
N THR A 116 -1.24 5.00 17.94
CA THR A 116 -0.96 5.07 16.49
C THR A 116 0.47 4.65 16.17
N ILE A 117 1.44 5.06 17.00
CA ILE A 117 2.84 4.62 16.82
C ILE A 117 2.90 3.10 16.84
N SER A 118 2.25 2.47 17.82
CA SER A 118 2.22 1.01 17.95
C SER A 118 1.53 0.36 16.75
N PHE A 119 0.40 0.92 16.32
CA PHE A 119 -0.33 0.43 15.16
C PHE A 119 0.53 0.46 13.88
N LEU A 120 1.25 1.56 13.67
CA LEU A 120 2.08 1.73 12.46
C LEU A 120 3.29 0.82 12.42
N ASN A 121 3.79 0.33 13.55
CA ASN A 121 4.96 -0.55 13.58
C ASN A 121 4.78 -1.80 12.74
N TRP A 122 3.58 -2.36 12.71
CA TRP A 122 3.29 -3.52 11.88
C TRP A 122 3.56 -3.22 10.39
N PHE A 123 3.11 -2.03 9.94
CA PHE A 123 3.31 -1.61 8.54
C PHE A 123 4.78 -1.34 8.22
N LEU A 124 5.52 -0.79 9.18
CA LEU A 124 6.96 -0.53 8.97
C LEU A 124 7.71 -1.84 8.75
N ASP A 125 7.40 -2.87 9.55
CA ASP A 125 8.00 -4.19 9.39
C ASP A 125 7.58 -4.83 8.05
N GLU A 126 6.30 -4.72 7.71
CA GLU A 126 5.76 -5.27 6.47
C GLU A 126 6.43 -4.64 5.24
N GLN A 127 6.69 -3.32 5.27
CA GLN A 127 7.32 -2.62 4.15
C GLN A 127 8.75 -3.08 3.88
N VAL A 128 9.49 -3.50 4.91
CA VAL A 128 10.82 -4.08 4.71
C VAL A 128 10.70 -5.35 3.86
N GLU A 129 9.72 -6.20 4.17
CA GLU A 129 9.48 -7.44 3.43
C GLU A 129 8.99 -7.15 2.00
N GLU A 130 8.08 -6.19 1.83
CA GLU A 130 7.54 -5.83 0.52
C GLU A 130 8.64 -5.33 -0.42
N GLU A 131 9.51 -4.44 0.05
CA GLU A 131 10.63 -3.95 -0.76
C GLU A 131 11.60 -5.08 -1.09
N SER A 132 11.91 -5.93 -0.11
CA SER A 132 12.81 -7.07 -0.32
C SER A 132 12.30 -8.03 -1.38
N THR A 133 10.99 -8.30 -1.38
CA THR A 133 10.36 -9.17 -2.36
C THR A 133 10.64 -8.69 -3.79
N PHE A 134 10.42 -7.41 -4.06
CA PHE A 134 10.64 -6.86 -5.40
C PHE A 134 12.12 -6.71 -5.74
N GLU A 135 12.96 -6.30 -4.79
CA GLU A 135 14.41 -6.20 -5.02
C GLU A 135 14.99 -7.56 -5.42
N THR A 136 14.59 -8.63 -4.74
CA THR A 136 15.06 -9.98 -5.02
C THR A 136 14.69 -10.43 -6.44
N HIS A 137 13.50 -10.09 -6.91
CA HIS A 137 13.04 -10.48 -8.24
C HIS A 137 13.68 -9.67 -9.37
N ILE A 138 14.12 -8.45 -9.10
CA ILE A 138 14.79 -7.59 -10.08
C ILE A 138 16.23 -8.05 -10.30
N ASP A 139 16.91 -8.43 -9.23
CA ASP A 139 18.28 -8.95 -9.28
C ASP A 139 18.30 -10.39 -9.77
#